data_0c338f44dbe90d77e5c8ba97fe9f377a
#
_entry.id   0c338f44dbe90d77e5c8ba97fe9f377a
#
_cell.length_a   1.000
_cell.length_b   1.000
_cell.length_c   1.000
_cell.angle_alpha   90.00
_cell.angle_beta   90.00
_cell.angle_gamma   90.00
#
_symmetry.space_group_name_H-M   'P 1'
#
loop_
_entity.id
_entity.type
_entity.pdbx_description
1 polymer ?
#
loop_
_entity_poly.entity_id
_entity_poly.type
_entity_poly.pdbx_seq_one_letter_code
_entity_poly.pdbx_strand_id
1 'polypeptide(L)'
;WPPSVRGILVTESVRGDGGVLTNNKGERFMFNYIPEVFKDKYADNEAEADRWYKDQNNNRRPPELLPRDEVARAINAEVKAGRGSEHGGVYLDVSKRLPAEEIKRRLPSMWHQFKELADVDITESPMEVGPTCHYVMGGVKVDPDTAAAYGVPGLFAAGEVAGGMHGSNRLGGNSLSDLLVFGRRAGAGAADYVKALKGKAPEASDDAIEDAHDHLNAPFTRDGSENPYTLHQELQQITQDLVGIIRTESELKDALKKLEVIRERSKKAKATGGKAFNPSFHLAIDLENMLLVSESIARSALEREESRGGHT
;
A
#
# COMPACT_ATOMS: atom_id res chain seq x y z
N TRP A 1 -3.83 3.74 14.98
CA TRP A 1 -3.71 3.06 16.25
C TRP A 1 -5.09 2.80 16.84
N PRO A 2 -5.39 1.70 17.50
CA PRO A 2 -4.51 0.68 18.08
C PRO A 2 -4.02 -0.40 17.08
N PRO A 3 -3.15 -1.34 17.52
CA PRO A 3 -2.59 -2.39 16.64
C PRO A 3 -3.62 -3.22 15.90
N SER A 4 -4.78 -3.45 16.49
CA SER A 4 -5.90 -4.21 15.92
C SER A 4 -6.47 -3.61 14.62
N VAL A 5 -6.26 -2.31 14.39
CA VAL A 5 -6.75 -1.56 13.23
C VAL A 5 -5.62 -0.99 12.36
N ARG A 6 -4.37 -1.32 12.69
CA ARG A 6 -3.21 -0.86 11.94
C ARG A 6 -3.31 -1.35 10.48
N GLY A 7 -3.19 -0.41 9.54
CA GLY A 7 -3.31 -0.67 8.11
C GLY A 7 -4.72 -0.50 7.54
N ILE A 8 -5.74 -0.23 8.37
CA ILE A 8 -7.07 0.12 7.86
C ILE A 8 -7.01 1.53 7.24
N LEU A 9 -7.58 1.63 6.05
CA LEU A 9 -7.56 2.88 5.27
C LEU A 9 -8.42 3.97 5.91
N VAL A 10 -7.80 5.13 6.17
CA VAL A 10 -8.50 6.39 6.42
C VAL A 10 -8.69 7.11 5.09
N THR A 11 -9.95 7.28 4.68
CA THR A 11 -10.26 7.88 3.38
C THR A 11 -9.79 9.33 3.28
N GLU A 12 -9.38 9.72 2.07
CA GLU A 12 -9.02 11.11 1.75
C GLU A 12 -10.16 12.11 2.02
N SER A 13 -11.40 11.65 1.99
CA SER A 13 -12.58 12.47 2.29
C SER A 13 -12.48 13.18 3.64
N VAL A 14 -11.84 12.57 4.66
CA VAL A 14 -11.63 13.21 5.96
C VAL A 14 -10.87 14.52 5.81
N ARG A 15 -9.79 14.54 5.00
CA ARG A 15 -9.03 15.76 4.71
C ARG A 15 -9.84 16.73 3.83
N GLY A 16 -10.58 16.19 2.85
CA GLY A 16 -11.48 16.94 1.99
C GLY A 16 -12.59 17.68 2.73
N ASP A 17 -13.14 17.05 3.76
CA ASP A 17 -14.18 17.63 4.64
C ASP A 17 -13.61 18.52 5.76
N GLY A 18 -12.32 18.78 5.78
CA GLY A 18 -11.73 19.76 6.68
C GLY A 18 -10.82 19.19 7.75
N GLY A 19 -10.43 17.93 7.66
CA GLY A 19 -9.47 17.32 8.59
C GLY A 19 -8.13 18.03 8.54
N VAL A 20 -7.59 18.39 9.71
CA VAL A 20 -6.33 19.08 9.91
C VAL A 20 -5.28 18.10 10.39
N LEU A 21 -4.10 18.12 9.75
CA LEU A 21 -2.96 17.30 10.15
C LEU A 21 -2.08 18.07 11.14
N THR A 22 -1.88 17.49 12.33
CA THR A 22 -1.01 18.06 13.37
C THR A 22 0.02 17.05 13.85
N ASN A 23 1.19 17.56 14.26
CA ASN A 23 2.25 16.78 14.88
C ASN A 23 2.02 16.62 16.41
N ASN A 24 2.96 15.99 17.13
CA ASN A 24 2.88 15.78 18.58
C ASN A 24 2.95 17.05 19.42
N LYS A 25 3.29 18.20 18.81
CA LYS A 25 3.25 19.51 19.45
C LYS A 25 1.94 20.27 19.18
N GLY A 26 1.01 19.66 18.44
CA GLY A 26 -0.22 20.30 18.01
C GLY A 26 -0.06 21.30 16.86
N GLU A 27 1.13 21.36 16.24
CA GLU A 27 1.43 22.24 15.12
C GLU A 27 0.83 21.69 13.82
N ARG A 28 0.16 22.53 13.05
CA ARG A 28 -0.36 22.21 11.71
C ARG A 28 0.77 22.29 10.70
N PHE A 29 1.52 21.20 10.57
CA PHE A 29 2.83 21.16 9.93
C PHE A 29 2.80 21.24 8.40
N MET A 30 1.69 20.94 7.73
CA MET A 30 1.62 20.83 6.28
C MET A 30 2.08 22.09 5.53
N PHE A 31 1.96 23.27 6.11
CA PHE A 31 2.45 24.55 5.52
C PHE A 31 3.95 24.55 5.28
N ASN A 32 4.72 23.81 6.06
CA ASN A 32 6.18 23.72 5.95
C ASN A 32 6.62 22.81 4.78
N TYR A 33 5.70 22.08 4.18
CA TYR A 33 5.97 21.04 3.18
C TYR A 33 5.31 21.31 1.83
N ILE A 34 4.87 22.54 1.57
CA ILE A 34 4.29 22.91 0.27
C ILE A 34 5.44 23.02 -0.75
N PRO A 35 5.51 22.13 -1.77
CA PRO A 35 6.51 22.25 -2.82
C PRO A 35 6.39 23.58 -3.59
N GLU A 36 7.51 24.11 -4.07
CA GLU A 36 7.56 25.38 -4.80
C GLU A 36 6.55 25.44 -5.95
N VAL A 37 6.43 24.33 -6.70
CA VAL A 37 5.52 24.20 -7.85
C VAL A 37 4.03 24.28 -7.49
N PHE A 38 3.70 24.19 -6.21
CA PHE A 38 2.32 24.23 -5.71
C PHE A 38 2.01 25.50 -4.90
N LYS A 39 2.97 26.36 -4.57
CA LYS A 39 2.76 27.52 -3.70
C LYS A 39 1.64 28.44 -4.18
N ASP A 40 1.52 28.65 -5.47
CA ASP A 40 0.45 29.50 -6.04
C ASP A 40 -0.96 28.94 -5.84
N LYS A 41 -1.09 27.64 -5.60
CA LYS A 41 -2.38 26.93 -5.51
C LYS A 41 -2.81 26.62 -4.08
N TYR A 42 -1.88 26.68 -3.14
CA TYR A 42 -2.12 26.32 -1.74
C TYR A 42 -1.89 27.49 -0.80
N ALA A 43 -2.67 27.55 0.27
CA ALA A 43 -2.65 28.63 1.26
C ALA A 43 -1.32 28.66 2.02
N ASP A 44 -0.82 29.86 2.32
CA ASP A 44 0.41 30.06 3.08
C ASP A 44 0.20 30.08 4.59
N ASN A 45 -1.05 30.19 5.04
CA ASN A 45 -1.38 30.28 6.45
C ASN A 45 -2.75 29.66 6.78
N GLU A 46 -2.96 29.40 8.05
CA GLU A 46 -4.15 28.74 8.55
C GLU A 46 -5.43 29.54 8.25
N ALA A 47 -5.39 30.86 8.41
CA ALA A 47 -6.57 31.69 8.23
C ALA A 47 -7.08 31.66 6.79
N GLU A 48 -6.21 31.63 5.78
CA GLU A 48 -6.60 31.46 4.38
C GLU A 48 -7.11 30.05 4.12
N ALA A 49 -6.40 29.03 4.60
CA ALA A 49 -6.80 27.65 4.45
C ALA A 49 -8.18 27.36 5.04
N ASP A 50 -8.49 28.00 6.17
CA ASP A 50 -9.78 27.86 6.84
C ASP A 50 -10.93 28.56 6.09
N ARG A 51 -10.64 29.69 5.45
CA ARG A 51 -11.62 30.39 4.61
C ARG A 51 -11.98 29.62 3.35
N TRP A 52 -11.06 28.82 2.82
CA TRP A 52 -11.29 28.03 1.59
C TRP A 52 -12.54 27.13 1.70
N TYR A 53 -12.81 26.55 2.86
CA TYR A 53 -13.99 25.69 3.06
C TYR A 53 -15.33 26.45 2.95
N LYS A 54 -15.31 27.77 3.09
CA LYS A 54 -16.48 28.65 2.92
C LYS A 54 -16.54 29.32 1.56
N ASP A 55 -15.38 29.60 0.97
CA ASP A 55 -15.24 30.31 -0.30
C ASP A 55 -14.03 29.78 -1.08
N GLN A 56 -14.28 28.74 -1.88
CA GLN A 56 -13.24 28.06 -2.66
C GLN A 56 -12.74 28.89 -3.85
N ASN A 57 -13.52 29.85 -4.33
CA ASN A 57 -13.20 30.64 -5.50
C ASN A 57 -12.19 31.77 -5.20
N ASN A 58 -12.20 32.28 -3.96
CA ASN A 58 -11.39 33.42 -3.58
C ASN A 58 -10.27 33.08 -2.58
N ASN A 59 -10.06 31.81 -2.27
CA ASN A 59 -8.99 31.37 -1.37
C ASN A 59 -8.24 30.19 -1.96
N ARG A 60 -6.94 30.08 -1.64
CA ARG A 60 -6.12 28.95 -2.05
C ARG A 60 -6.42 27.71 -1.17
N ARG A 61 -6.19 26.53 -1.74
CA ARG A 61 -6.48 25.25 -1.10
C ARG A 61 -5.67 25.05 0.20
N PRO A 62 -6.25 24.38 1.22
CA PRO A 62 -5.48 23.92 2.38
C PRO A 62 -4.38 22.95 1.97
N PRO A 63 -3.18 23.02 2.59
CA PRO A 63 -2.07 22.13 2.24
C PRO A 63 -2.32 20.66 2.60
N GLU A 64 -3.29 20.35 3.43
CA GLU A 64 -3.77 18.98 3.66
C GLU A 64 -4.36 18.33 2.39
N LEU A 65 -4.72 19.12 1.38
CA LEU A 65 -5.23 18.67 0.09
C LEU A 65 -4.14 18.57 -1.00
N LEU A 66 -2.87 18.64 -0.62
CA LEU A 66 -1.76 18.28 -1.50
C LEU A 66 -1.89 16.84 -1.99
N PRO A 67 -1.25 16.47 -3.11
CA PRO A 67 -1.17 15.09 -3.59
C PRO A 67 -0.78 14.13 -2.46
N ARG A 68 -1.29 12.91 -2.52
CA ARG A 68 -1.13 11.93 -1.43
C ARG A 68 0.33 11.61 -1.12
N ASP A 69 1.17 11.55 -2.14
CA ASP A 69 2.60 11.33 -2.01
C ASP A 69 3.29 12.49 -1.28
N GLU A 70 2.90 13.75 -1.54
CA GLU A 70 3.41 14.90 -0.80
C GLU A 70 3.02 14.86 0.68
N VAL A 71 1.76 14.53 0.96
CA VAL A 71 1.29 14.38 2.35
C VAL A 71 2.02 13.23 3.04
N ALA A 72 2.24 12.11 2.36
CA ALA A 72 2.97 10.97 2.90
C ALA A 72 4.44 11.33 3.21
N ARG A 73 5.12 12.07 2.31
CA ARG A 73 6.49 12.57 2.55
C ARG A 73 6.55 13.53 3.73
N ALA A 74 5.60 14.44 3.86
CA ALA A 74 5.51 15.38 4.97
C ALA A 74 5.32 14.66 6.32
N ILE A 75 4.41 13.70 6.39
CA ILE A 75 4.19 12.87 7.59
C ILE A 75 5.47 12.09 7.94
N ASN A 76 6.11 11.45 6.95
CA ASN A 76 7.34 10.71 7.17
C ASN A 76 8.48 11.63 7.69
N ALA A 77 8.57 12.86 7.18
CA ALA A 77 9.54 13.84 7.66
C ALA A 77 9.28 14.27 9.11
N GLU A 78 8.02 14.50 9.51
CA GLU A 78 7.66 14.80 10.90
C GLU A 78 8.00 13.63 11.84
N VAL A 79 7.70 12.40 11.44
CA VAL A 79 8.01 11.19 12.22
C VAL A 79 9.52 11.03 12.38
N LYS A 80 10.30 11.12 11.28
CA LYS A 80 11.76 11.01 11.32
C LYS A 80 12.42 12.13 12.14
N ALA A 81 11.81 13.30 12.22
CA ALA A 81 12.27 14.42 13.04
C ALA A 81 11.85 14.31 14.53
N GLY A 82 11.24 13.23 14.96
CA GLY A 82 10.77 13.03 16.34
C GLY A 82 9.53 13.87 16.71
N ARG A 83 8.83 14.40 15.73
CA ARG A 83 7.58 15.15 15.90
C ARG A 83 6.33 14.35 15.55
N GLY A 84 6.49 13.07 15.26
CA GLY A 84 5.38 12.13 15.07
C GLY A 84 4.64 11.81 16.37
N SER A 85 3.55 11.06 16.26
CA SER A 85 2.84 10.47 17.38
C SER A 85 3.66 9.35 18.03
N GLU A 86 3.23 8.87 19.20
CA GLU A 86 3.91 7.79 19.94
C GLU A 86 4.05 6.49 19.13
N HIS A 87 3.15 6.27 18.17
CA HIS A 87 3.11 5.04 17.37
C HIS A 87 3.62 5.21 15.93
N GLY A 88 4.32 6.33 15.65
CA GLY A 88 4.98 6.57 14.36
C GLY A 88 4.06 7.12 13.27
N GLY A 89 3.02 7.85 13.66
CA GLY A 89 2.11 8.59 12.79
C GLY A 89 2.04 10.06 13.13
N VAL A 90 0.90 10.69 12.81
CA VAL A 90 0.51 12.05 13.15
C VAL A 90 -0.98 12.08 13.51
N TYR A 91 -1.50 13.22 13.90
CA TYR A 91 -2.91 13.36 14.26
C TYR A 91 -3.70 14.03 13.14
N LEU A 92 -4.86 13.45 12.80
CA LEU A 92 -5.82 13.98 11.85
C LEU A 92 -7.11 14.35 12.59
N ASP A 93 -7.44 15.62 12.64
CA ASP A 93 -8.55 16.15 13.42
C ASP A 93 -9.58 16.84 12.51
N VAL A 94 -10.80 16.29 12.48
CA VAL A 94 -11.94 16.86 11.75
C VAL A 94 -12.90 17.60 12.68
N SER A 95 -12.83 17.35 14.00
CA SER A 95 -13.72 17.94 15.01
C SER A 95 -13.52 19.44 15.17
N LYS A 96 -12.33 19.95 14.85
CA LYS A 96 -12.02 21.38 14.89
C LYS A 96 -12.81 22.24 13.88
N ARG A 97 -13.37 21.60 12.85
CA ARG A 97 -14.02 22.32 11.74
C ARG A 97 -15.49 22.00 11.57
N LEU A 98 -15.89 20.77 11.86
CA LEU A 98 -17.26 20.32 11.66
C LEU A 98 -17.90 19.97 13.00
N PRO A 99 -19.18 20.35 13.20
CA PRO A 99 -19.93 19.87 14.34
C PRO A 99 -20.20 18.36 14.24
N ALA A 100 -20.39 17.71 15.39
CA ALA A 100 -20.52 16.26 15.50
C ALA A 100 -21.57 15.65 14.55
N GLU A 101 -22.73 16.27 14.43
CA GLU A 101 -23.81 15.81 13.54
C GLU A 101 -23.40 15.85 12.05
N GLU A 102 -22.61 16.86 11.68
CA GLU A 102 -22.15 17.01 10.32
C GLU A 102 -21.03 15.99 10.00
N ILE A 103 -20.17 15.68 10.96
CA ILE A 103 -19.15 14.60 10.83
C ILE A 103 -19.86 13.26 10.61
N LYS A 104 -20.84 12.92 11.46
CA LYS A 104 -21.60 11.67 11.33
C LYS A 104 -22.36 11.58 10.01
N ARG A 105 -22.87 12.71 9.50
CA ARG A 105 -23.58 12.77 8.22
C ARG A 105 -22.66 12.61 7.01
N ARG A 106 -21.50 13.29 7.00
CA ARG A 106 -20.56 13.28 5.86
C ARG A 106 -19.62 12.08 5.86
N LEU A 107 -19.21 11.65 7.03
CA LEU A 107 -18.20 10.61 7.23
C LEU A 107 -18.73 9.42 8.06
N PRO A 108 -19.95 8.89 7.77
CA PRO A 108 -20.58 7.89 8.62
C PRO A 108 -19.74 6.64 8.78
N SER A 109 -19.11 6.18 7.70
CA SER A 109 -18.25 4.99 7.71
C SER A 109 -16.98 5.20 8.54
N MET A 110 -16.37 6.38 8.46
CA MET A 110 -15.18 6.70 9.27
C MET A 110 -15.51 6.84 10.75
N TRP A 111 -16.63 7.54 11.08
CA TRP A 111 -17.09 7.66 12.46
C TRP A 111 -17.35 6.27 13.06
N HIS A 112 -18.12 5.42 12.37
CA HIS A 112 -18.42 4.06 12.81
C HIS A 112 -17.14 3.21 12.96
N GLN A 113 -16.26 3.24 11.95
CA GLN A 113 -15.01 2.47 11.95
C GLN A 113 -14.11 2.84 13.14
N PHE A 114 -13.89 4.12 13.39
CA PHE A 114 -13.05 4.55 14.50
C PHE A 114 -13.69 4.28 15.85
N LYS A 115 -15.01 4.50 15.97
CA LYS A 115 -15.74 4.23 17.20
C LYS A 115 -15.74 2.77 17.59
N GLU A 116 -16.04 1.87 16.63
CA GLU A 116 -16.18 0.44 16.90
C GLU A 116 -14.84 -0.31 16.99
N LEU A 117 -13.86 0.09 16.18
CA LEU A 117 -12.61 -0.67 16.07
C LEU A 117 -11.46 -0.07 16.86
N ALA A 118 -11.46 1.22 17.10
CA ALA A 118 -10.40 1.94 17.79
C ALA A 118 -10.82 2.60 19.11
N ASP A 119 -12.11 2.56 19.43
CA ASP A 119 -12.71 3.28 20.57
C ASP A 119 -12.40 4.78 20.56
N VAL A 120 -12.31 5.37 19.36
CA VAL A 120 -12.06 6.79 19.13
C VAL A 120 -13.30 7.44 18.54
N ASP A 121 -13.86 8.42 19.24
CA ASP A 121 -14.92 9.26 18.68
C ASP A 121 -14.31 10.44 17.92
N ILE A 122 -14.33 10.36 16.61
CA ILE A 122 -13.74 11.39 15.72
C ILE A 122 -14.49 12.71 15.73
N THR A 123 -15.63 12.79 16.43
CA THR A 123 -16.34 14.04 16.66
C THR A 123 -15.78 14.83 17.83
N GLU A 124 -14.92 14.23 18.65
CA GLU A 124 -14.37 14.80 19.87
C GLU A 124 -12.84 14.72 19.94
N SER A 125 -12.26 13.73 19.26
CA SER A 125 -10.83 13.41 19.36
C SER A 125 -10.19 13.22 17.98
N PRO A 126 -8.91 13.57 17.82
CA PRO A 126 -8.18 13.32 16.57
C PRO A 126 -7.93 11.81 16.33
N MET A 127 -7.88 11.44 15.07
CA MET A 127 -7.43 10.13 14.63
C MET A 127 -5.90 10.10 14.58
N GLU A 128 -5.28 9.05 15.11
CA GLU A 128 -3.86 8.80 14.85
C GLU A 128 -3.71 8.08 13.51
N VAL A 129 -3.01 8.69 12.56
CA VAL A 129 -2.88 8.22 11.19
C VAL A 129 -1.43 8.23 10.72
N GLY A 130 -1.11 7.37 9.77
CA GLY A 130 0.20 7.32 9.14
C GLY A 130 0.12 6.89 7.68
N PRO A 131 1.16 7.13 6.88
CA PRO A 131 1.24 6.59 5.54
C PRO A 131 1.22 5.07 5.57
N THR A 132 0.47 4.48 4.63
CA THR A 132 0.51 3.04 4.41
C THR A 132 0.56 2.76 2.92
N CYS A 133 1.23 1.66 2.54
CA CYS A 133 1.22 1.22 1.16
C CYS A 133 -0.21 0.84 0.77
N HIS A 134 -0.72 1.46 -0.29
CA HIS A 134 -2.09 1.27 -0.75
C HIS A 134 -2.14 0.60 -2.13
N TYR A 135 -1.18 0.92 -3.00
CA TYR A 135 -1.17 0.45 -4.38
C TYR A 135 0.27 0.35 -4.91
N VAL A 136 0.63 -0.78 -5.50
CA VAL A 136 1.93 -1.00 -6.12
C VAL A 136 1.84 -0.73 -7.62
N MET A 137 2.62 0.24 -8.12
CA MET A 137 2.79 0.46 -9.55
C MET A 137 3.88 -0.45 -10.08
N GLY A 138 3.56 -1.24 -11.08
CA GLY A 138 4.42 -2.28 -11.61
C GLY A 138 3.70 -3.62 -11.59
N GLY A 139 4.38 -4.71 -11.92
CA GLY A 139 3.77 -6.03 -11.90
C GLY A 139 4.12 -6.86 -13.13
N VAL A 140 3.25 -7.80 -13.48
CA VAL A 140 3.43 -8.69 -14.63
C VAL A 140 3.41 -7.87 -15.91
N LYS A 141 4.44 -8.01 -16.74
CA LYS A 141 4.49 -7.39 -18.06
C LYS A 141 3.54 -8.11 -19.00
N VAL A 142 2.56 -7.38 -19.52
CA VAL A 142 1.50 -7.92 -20.37
C VAL A 142 1.42 -7.20 -21.70
N ASP A 143 0.88 -7.88 -22.68
CA ASP A 143 0.48 -7.29 -23.96
C ASP A 143 -0.72 -6.34 -23.73
N PRO A 144 -0.67 -5.09 -24.22
CA PRO A 144 -1.70 -4.09 -23.90
C PRO A 144 -3.07 -4.39 -24.49
N ASP A 145 -3.16 -5.20 -25.55
CA ASP A 145 -4.42 -5.48 -26.23
C ASP A 145 -5.10 -6.75 -25.71
N THR A 146 -4.31 -7.77 -25.37
CA THR A 146 -4.81 -9.08 -24.96
C THR A 146 -4.65 -9.35 -23.47
N ALA A 147 -3.83 -8.56 -22.77
CA ALA A 147 -3.41 -8.75 -21.39
C ALA A 147 -2.66 -10.10 -21.13
N ALA A 148 -2.16 -10.74 -22.20
CA ALA A 148 -1.34 -11.94 -22.07
C ALA A 148 0.03 -11.61 -21.49
N ALA A 149 0.49 -12.40 -20.52
CA ALA A 149 1.82 -12.24 -19.93
C ALA A 149 2.91 -12.61 -20.92
N TYR A 150 3.94 -11.74 -21.05
CA TYR A 150 5.07 -12.04 -21.92
C TYR A 150 5.85 -13.24 -21.39
N GLY A 151 6.13 -14.19 -22.29
CA GLY A 151 6.94 -15.37 -21.98
C GLY A 151 6.22 -16.50 -21.25
N VAL A 152 4.95 -16.35 -20.90
CA VAL A 152 4.17 -17.38 -20.21
C VAL A 152 2.83 -17.60 -20.91
N PRO A 153 2.79 -18.46 -21.96
CA PRO A 153 1.56 -18.74 -22.68
C PRO A 153 0.45 -19.27 -21.76
N GLY A 154 -0.77 -18.69 -21.89
CA GLY A 154 -1.92 -19.07 -21.07
C GLY A 154 -2.04 -18.30 -19.75
N LEU A 155 -1.06 -17.48 -19.38
CA LEU A 155 -1.16 -16.56 -18.25
C LEU A 155 -1.63 -15.17 -18.74
N PHE A 156 -2.60 -14.60 -18.02
CA PHE A 156 -3.14 -13.27 -18.26
C PHE A 156 -3.15 -12.48 -16.96
N ALA A 157 -2.92 -11.17 -17.03
CA ALA A 157 -2.96 -10.31 -15.85
C ALA A 157 -3.61 -8.96 -16.16
N ALA A 158 -4.42 -8.45 -15.23
CA ALA A 158 -5.08 -7.14 -15.31
C ALA A 158 -5.28 -6.54 -13.91
N GLY A 159 -5.45 -5.23 -13.83
CA GLY A 159 -5.54 -4.50 -12.56
C GLY A 159 -4.17 -4.31 -11.93
N GLU A 160 -4.12 -4.15 -10.62
CA GLU A 160 -2.90 -3.81 -9.87
C GLU A 160 -1.72 -4.76 -10.13
N VAL A 161 -2.00 -6.04 -10.38
CA VAL A 161 -0.97 -7.07 -10.64
C VAL A 161 -0.29 -6.88 -12.00
N ALA A 162 -0.90 -6.16 -12.94
CA ALA A 162 -0.34 -5.90 -14.27
C ALA A 162 0.47 -4.59 -14.28
N GLY A 163 1.69 -4.65 -14.78
CA GLY A 163 2.57 -3.50 -14.87
C GLY A 163 2.33 -2.63 -16.11
N GLY A 164 2.80 -1.37 -16.05
CA GLY A 164 2.90 -0.44 -17.19
C GLY A 164 1.76 0.57 -17.34
N MET A 165 0.59 0.31 -16.78
CA MET A 165 -0.62 1.12 -16.98
C MET A 165 -0.54 2.52 -16.37
N HIS A 166 -0.03 2.62 -15.17
CA HIS A 166 -0.07 3.83 -14.36
C HIS A 166 1.25 4.61 -14.32
N GLY A 167 2.25 4.17 -15.07
CA GLY A 167 3.57 4.79 -15.06
C GLY A 167 4.18 4.80 -13.66
N SER A 168 4.66 5.97 -13.22
CA SER A 168 5.34 6.12 -11.94
C SER A 168 4.41 6.42 -10.75
N ASN A 169 3.15 6.78 -11.00
CA ASN A 169 2.14 6.94 -9.94
C ASN A 169 0.72 6.92 -10.52
N ARG A 170 -0.16 6.18 -9.90
CA ARG A 170 -1.57 6.08 -10.28
C ARG A 170 -2.36 7.30 -9.82
N LEU A 171 -3.14 7.89 -10.72
CA LEU A 171 -4.11 8.93 -10.36
C LEU A 171 -5.27 8.35 -9.54
N GLY A 172 -5.77 9.14 -8.59
CA GLY A 172 -6.88 8.76 -7.73
C GLY A 172 -8.10 8.29 -8.53
N GLY A 173 -8.72 7.18 -8.12
CA GLY A 173 -9.89 6.58 -8.78
C GLY A 173 -9.58 5.68 -10.00
N ASN A 174 -8.44 5.86 -10.66
CA ASN A 174 -8.15 5.12 -11.91
C ASN A 174 -7.94 3.62 -11.74
N SER A 175 -7.74 3.11 -10.52
CA SER A 175 -7.71 1.66 -10.30
C SER A 175 -9.02 0.98 -10.67
N LEU A 176 -10.16 1.61 -10.39
CA LEU A 176 -11.47 1.04 -10.73
C LEU A 176 -11.70 1.00 -12.24
N SER A 177 -11.29 2.06 -12.96
CA SER A 177 -11.35 2.10 -14.42
C SER A 177 -10.46 1.04 -15.06
N ASP A 178 -9.26 0.85 -14.51
CA ASP A 178 -8.31 -0.20 -14.89
C ASP A 178 -8.93 -1.60 -14.76
N LEU A 179 -9.49 -1.94 -13.60
CA LEU A 179 -10.13 -3.21 -13.35
C LEU A 179 -11.23 -3.54 -14.37
N LEU A 180 -12.06 -2.54 -14.73
CA LEU A 180 -13.16 -2.72 -15.68
C LEU A 180 -12.66 -2.90 -17.11
N VAL A 181 -11.74 -2.04 -17.56
CA VAL A 181 -11.27 -2.03 -18.95
C VAL A 181 -10.36 -3.23 -19.22
N PHE A 182 -9.31 -3.38 -18.42
CA PHE A 182 -8.28 -4.39 -18.67
C PHE A 182 -8.67 -5.76 -18.15
N GLY A 183 -9.53 -5.86 -17.13
CA GLY A 183 -10.16 -7.12 -16.76
C GLY A 183 -11.00 -7.71 -17.90
N ARG A 184 -11.76 -6.85 -18.63
CA ARG A 184 -12.49 -7.29 -19.83
C ARG A 184 -11.54 -7.75 -20.94
N ARG A 185 -10.42 -7.01 -21.19
CA ARG A 185 -9.43 -7.38 -22.21
C ARG A 185 -8.77 -8.72 -21.85
N ALA A 186 -8.37 -8.90 -20.60
CA ALA A 186 -7.78 -10.16 -20.13
C ALA A 186 -8.73 -11.34 -20.32
N GLY A 187 -10.01 -11.15 -19.95
CA GLY A 187 -11.03 -12.18 -20.16
C GLY A 187 -11.26 -12.55 -21.61
N ALA A 188 -11.29 -11.55 -22.51
CA ALA A 188 -11.41 -11.77 -23.95
C ALA A 188 -10.16 -12.48 -24.52
N GLY A 189 -8.95 -12.00 -24.16
CA GLY A 189 -7.69 -12.62 -24.57
C GLY A 189 -7.57 -14.07 -24.10
N ALA A 190 -7.94 -14.36 -22.87
CA ALA A 190 -7.96 -15.72 -22.33
C ALA A 190 -8.96 -16.61 -23.08
N ALA A 191 -10.15 -16.10 -23.38
CA ALA A 191 -11.16 -16.85 -24.16
C ALA A 191 -10.67 -17.17 -25.58
N ASP A 192 -10.03 -16.21 -26.25
CA ASP A 192 -9.48 -16.41 -27.58
C ASP A 192 -8.30 -17.39 -27.57
N TYR A 193 -7.44 -17.33 -26.55
CA TYR A 193 -6.39 -18.32 -26.32
C TYR A 193 -6.96 -19.75 -26.19
N VAL A 194 -7.97 -19.93 -25.36
CA VAL A 194 -8.62 -21.24 -25.13
C VAL A 194 -9.26 -21.75 -26.45
N LYS A 195 -9.94 -20.91 -27.22
CA LYS A 195 -10.49 -21.28 -28.54
C LYS A 195 -9.39 -21.72 -29.51
N ALA A 196 -8.23 -21.05 -29.49
CA ALA A 196 -7.11 -21.39 -30.36
C ALA A 196 -6.50 -22.77 -30.03
N LEU A 197 -6.67 -23.30 -28.85
CA LEU A 197 -6.24 -24.66 -28.48
C LEU A 197 -7.04 -25.76 -29.17
N LYS A 198 -8.18 -25.44 -29.80
CA LYS A 198 -9.02 -26.39 -30.56
C LYS A 198 -9.38 -27.65 -29.77
N GLY A 199 -9.71 -27.49 -28.49
CA GLY A 199 -10.07 -28.58 -27.59
C GLY A 199 -8.88 -29.39 -27.03
N LYS A 200 -7.66 -29.01 -27.33
CA LYS A 200 -6.44 -29.61 -26.76
C LYS A 200 -6.00 -28.82 -25.54
N ALA A 201 -6.69 -28.98 -24.43
CA ALA A 201 -6.22 -28.39 -23.16
C ALA A 201 -4.89 -29.07 -22.76
N PRO A 202 -3.87 -28.28 -22.34
CA PRO A 202 -2.67 -28.89 -21.76
C PRO A 202 -3.04 -29.60 -20.45
N GLU A 203 -2.53 -30.80 -20.28
CA GLU A 203 -2.68 -31.59 -19.05
C GLU A 203 -1.41 -31.41 -18.21
N ALA A 204 -1.57 -31.29 -16.90
CA ALA A 204 -0.44 -31.32 -15.99
C ALA A 204 0.08 -32.76 -15.90
N SER A 205 1.40 -32.92 -15.88
CA SER A 205 2.00 -34.25 -15.62
C SER A 205 1.82 -34.65 -14.17
N ASP A 206 1.79 -35.93 -13.89
CA ASP A 206 1.71 -36.45 -12.52
C ASP A 206 2.84 -35.93 -11.65
N ASP A 207 4.06 -35.83 -12.17
CA ASP A 207 5.22 -35.26 -11.48
C ASP A 207 4.98 -33.79 -11.08
N ALA A 208 4.41 -32.97 -11.98
CA ALA A 208 4.11 -31.58 -11.67
C ALA A 208 3.01 -31.44 -10.59
N ILE A 209 2.07 -32.37 -10.55
CA ILE A 209 1.03 -32.43 -9.51
C ILE A 209 1.65 -32.84 -8.16
N GLU A 210 2.55 -33.84 -8.16
CA GLU A 210 3.24 -34.31 -6.97
C GLU A 210 4.17 -33.22 -6.41
N ASP A 211 4.97 -32.54 -7.25
CA ASP A 211 5.82 -31.42 -6.88
C ASP A 211 5.00 -30.28 -6.22
N ALA A 212 3.86 -29.93 -6.82
CA ALA A 212 2.98 -28.90 -6.25
C ALA A 212 2.38 -29.32 -4.90
N HIS A 213 1.97 -30.59 -4.78
CA HIS A 213 1.47 -31.15 -3.53
C HIS A 213 2.54 -31.13 -2.43
N ASP A 214 3.74 -31.55 -2.74
CA ASP A 214 4.86 -31.59 -1.78
C ASP A 214 5.30 -30.19 -1.39
N HIS A 215 5.36 -29.25 -2.31
CA HIS A 215 5.63 -27.84 -2.01
C HIS A 215 4.57 -27.27 -1.04
N LEU A 216 3.30 -27.48 -1.30
CA LEU A 216 2.21 -27.02 -0.44
C LEU A 216 2.24 -27.67 0.95
N ASN A 217 2.67 -28.92 1.08
CA ASN A 217 2.75 -29.61 2.37
C ASN A 217 4.06 -29.40 3.12
N ALA A 218 5.08 -28.90 2.45
CA ALA A 218 6.42 -28.69 3.03
C ALA A 218 6.40 -27.94 4.38
N PRO A 219 5.59 -26.88 4.60
CA PRO A 219 5.55 -26.21 5.89
C PRO A 219 5.18 -27.07 7.09
N PHE A 220 4.45 -28.19 6.88
CA PHE A 220 4.11 -29.13 7.96
C PHE A 220 5.17 -30.19 8.19
N THR A 221 5.95 -30.53 7.17
CA THR A 221 6.89 -31.65 7.19
C THR A 221 8.34 -31.22 7.41
N ARG A 222 8.66 -29.93 7.16
CA ARG A 222 10.00 -29.36 7.34
C ARG A 222 10.51 -29.60 8.78
N ASP A 223 11.75 -30.02 8.87
CA ASP A 223 12.50 -29.97 10.13
C ASP A 223 13.04 -28.54 10.31
N GLY A 224 12.17 -27.68 10.83
CA GLY A 224 12.40 -26.25 10.91
C GLY A 224 12.03 -25.67 12.25
N SER A 225 12.76 -24.60 12.64
CA SER A 225 12.57 -23.90 13.92
C SER A 225 12.09 -22.46 13.73
N GLU A 226 11.95 -21.99 12.49
CA GLU A 226 11.57 -20.61 12.21
C GLU A 226 10.04 -20.44 12.26
N ASN A 227 9.63 -19.36 12.92
CA ASN A 227 8.22 -19.00 13.01
C ASN A 227 7.85 -18.08 11.84
N PRO A 228 6.85 -18.43 10.98
CA PRO A 228 6.46 -17.61 9.85
C PRO A 228 5.99 -16.20 10.24
N TYR A 229 5.38 -16.03 11.40
CA TYR A 229 4.96 -14.70 11.90
C TYR A 229 6.17 -13.80 12.22
N THR A 230 7.20 -14.35 12.83
CA THR A 230 8.43 -13.61 13.13
C THR A 230 9.12 -13.16 11.84
N LEU A 231 9.27 -14.07 10.87
CA LEU A 231 9.86 -13.76 9.57
C LEU A 231 9.05 -12.71 8.81
N HIS A 232 7.73 -12.78 8.87
CA HIS A 232 6.85 -11.80 8.26
C HIS A 232 7.03 -10.40 8.89
N GLN A 233 7.11 -10.32 10.21
CA GLN A 233 7.35 -9.05 10.91
C GLN A 233 8.72 -8.47 10.55
N GLU A 234 9.77 -9.29 10.49
CA GLU A 234 11.10 -8.85 10.07
C GLU A 234 11.09 -8.36 8.61
N LEU A 235 10.39 -9.06 7.70
CA LEU A 235 10.21 -8.64 6.31
C LEU A 235 9.50 -7.28 6.22
N GLN A 236 8.43 -7.09 6.97
CA GLN A 236 7.71 -5.82 7.03
C GLN A 236 8.62 -4.68 7.51
N GLN A 237 9.42 -4.93 8.56
CA GLN A 237 10.32 -3.92 9.09
C GLN A 237 11.41 -3.55 8.09
N ILE A 238 12.04 -4.53 7.44
CA ILE A 238 13.07 -4.29 6.41
C ILE A 238 12.49 -3.46 5.26
N THR A 239 11.31 -3.82 4.76
CA THR A 239 10.70 -3.10 3.64
C THR A 239 10.23 -1.71 4.02
N GLN A 240 9.71 -1.53 5.24
CA GLN A 240 9.31 -0.22 5.78
C GLN A 240 10.50 0.73 5.92
N ASP A 241 11.61 0.24 6.45
CA ASP A 241 12.76 1.10 6.79
C ASP A 241 13.65 1.40 5.58
N LEU A 242 13.84 0.41 4.69
CA LEU A 242 14.86 0.45 3.64
C LEU A 242 14.30 0.56 2.21
N VAL A 243 13.02 0.24 2.00
CA VAL A 243 12.33 0.30 0.70
C VAL A 243 11.08 1.19 0.78
N GLY A 244 11.04 2.05 1.78
CA GLY A 244 9.90 2.89 2.11
C GLY A 244 9.64 4.07 1.14
N ILE A 245 9.10 5.17 1.68
CA ILE A 245 8.65 6.34 0.91
C ILE A 245 9.82 7.10 0.30
N ILE A 246 10.92 7.27 1.06
CA ILE A 246 12.16 7.91 0.60
C ILE A 246 13.24 6.84 0.58
N ARG A 247 13.94 6.72 -0.53
CA ARG A 247 14.87 5.63 -0.81
C ARG A 247 16.25 6.17 -1.13
N THR A 248 17.27 5.46 -0.66
CA THR A 248 18.66 5.71 -1.05
C THR A 248 19.28 4.44 -1.60
N GLU A 249 20.28 4.58 -2.47
CA GLU A 249 21.00 3.43 -3.05
C GLU A 249 21.56 2.50 -1.96
N SER A 250 22.12 3.08 -0.88
CA SER A 250 22.71 2.32 0.23
C SER A 250 21.67 1.51 0.99
N GLU A 251 20.49 2.10 1.28
CA GLU A 251 19.37 1.42 1.95
C GLU A 251 18.81 0.29 1.09
N LEU A 252 18.62 0.53 -0.21
CA LEU A 252 18.12 -0.51 -1.14
C LEU A 252 19.10 -1.68 -1.26
N LYS A 253 20.41 -1.43 -1.31
CA LYS A 253 21.44 -2.48 -1.30
C LYS A 253 21.47 -3.26 0.00
N ASP A 254 21.27 -2.61 1.15
CA ASP A 254 21.17 -3.28 2.45
C ASP A 254 19.87 -4.11 2.55
N ALA A 255 18.75 -3.58 2.05
CA ALA A 255 17.50 -4.31 1.97
C ALA A 255 17.66 -5.63 1.21
N LEU A 256 18.29 -5.61 0.02
CA LEU A 256 18.50 -6.81 -0.77
C LEU A 256 19.32 -7.87 -0.03
N LYS A 257 20.35 -7.47 0.73
CA LYS A 257 21.13 -8.41 1.56
C LYS A 257 20.28 -9.02 2.68
N LYS A 258 19.47 -8.22 3.34
CA LYS A 258 18.58 -8.67 4.42
C LYS A 258 17.45 -9.55 3.91
N LEU A 259 16.89 -9.24 2.74
CA LEU A 259 15.89 -10.09 2.09
C LEU A 259 16.44 -11.49 1.78
N GLU A 260 17.69 -11.59 1.33
CA GLU A 260 18.33 -12.89 1.09
C GLU A 260 18.47 -13.69 2.39
N VAL A 261 18.85 -13.06 3.49
CA VAL A 261 18.91 -13.73 4.80
C VAL A 261 17.53 -14.27 5.22
N ILE A 262 16.47 -13.45 5.07
CA ILE A 262 15.09 -13.91 5.36
C ILE A 262 14.70 -15.06 4.44
N ARG A 263 15.08 -15.03 3.16
CA ARG A 263 14.80 -16.09 2.19
C ARG A 263 15.42 -17.43 2.63
N GLU A 264 16.67 -17.44 3.05
CA GLU A 264 17.30 -18.68 3.54
C GLU A 264 16.63 -19.20 4.83
N ARG A 265 16.22 -18.29 5.71
CA ARG A 265 15.51 -18.66 6.93
C ARG A 265 14.08 -19.14 6.65
N SER A 266 13.41 -18.59 5.64
CA SER A 266 12.03 -18.97 5.29
C SER A 266 11.92 -20.44 4.84
N LYS A 267 12.99 -21.01 4.30
CA LYS A 267 13.06 -22.44 4.00
C LYS A 267 12.90 -23.34 5.22
N LYS A 268 13.09 -22.78 6.43
CA LYS A 268 12.93 -23.44 7.73
C LYS A 268 11.64 -23.02 8.44
N ALA A 269 10.77 -22.23 7.78
CA ALA A 269 9.50 -21.81 8.35
C ALA A 269 8.56 -23.00 8.47
N LYS A 270 8.07 -23.28 9.68
CA LYS A 270 7.24 -24.43 10.00
C LYS A 270 5.84 -23.97 10.40
N ALA A 271 4.84 -24.57 9.78
CA ALA A 271 3.45 -24.44 10.23
C ALA A 271 3.19 -25.37 11.41
N THR A 272 2.47 -24.88 12.40
CA THR A 272 2.06 -25.66 13.59
C THR A 272 0.56 -25.87 13.59
N GLY A 273 0.08 -26.97 14.17
CA GLY A 273 -1.36 -27.31 14.24
C GLY A 273 -1.87 -28.09 13.05
N GLY A 274 -3.20 -28.14 12.90
CA GLY A 274 -3.88 -28.86 11.82
C GLY A 274 -3.83 -28.09 10.49
N LYS A 275 -4.23 -28.76 9.39
CA LYS A 275 -4.24 -28.13 8.05
C LYS A 275 -5.45 -27.21 7.82
N ALA A 276 -6.58 -27.49 8.47
CA ALA A 276 -7.80 -26.71 8.28
C ALA A 276 -7.75 -25.37 9.05
N PHE A 277 -8.13 -24.30 8.38
CA PHE A 277 -8.18 -22.94 8.96
C PHE A 277 -6.88 -22.51 9.65
N ASN A 278 -5.74 -22.81 9.04
CA ASN A 278 -4.43 -22.59 9.64
C ASN A 278 -3.71 -21.35 9.05
N PRO A 279 -3.77 -20.18 9.72
CA PRO A 279 -3.10 -18.98 9.23
C PRO A 279 -1.57 -19.12 9.13
N SER A 280 -0.94 -19.91 10.03
CA SER A 280 0.53 -20.08 9.98
C SER A 280 0.97 -20.87 8.74
N PHE A 281 0.13 -21.78 8.25
CA PHE A 281 0.35 -22.50 7.01
C PHE A 281 0.30 -21.56 5.80
N HIS A 282 -0.77 -20.78 5.68
CA HIS A 282 -0.90 -19.79 4.61
C HIS A 282 0.26 -18.81 4.63
N LEU A 283 0.60 -18.29 5.79
CA LEU A 283 1.70 -17.34 5.93
C LEU A 283 3.06 -17.95 5.55
N ALA A 284 3.31 -19.22 5.86
CA ALA A 284 4.56 -19.89 5.49
C ALA A 284 4.72 -20.04 3.97
N ILE A 285 3.62 -20.24 3.23
CA ILE A 285 3.60 -20.26 1.75
C ILE A 285 3.73 -18.83 1.21
N ASP A 286 2.97 -17.89 1.75
CA ASP A 286 2.94 -16.50 1.28
C ASP A 286 4.29 -15.80 1.46
N LEU A 287 5.10 -16.20 2.45
CA LEU A 287 6.44 -15.65 2.68
C LEU A 287 7.34 -15.79 1.44
N GLU A 288 7.28 -16.89 0.74
CA GLU A 288 8.09 -17.12 -0.47
C GLU A 288 7.69 -16.12 -1.57
N ASN A 289 6.38 -15.92 -1.75
CA ASN A 289 5.83 -14.97 -2.71
C ASN A 289 6.13 -13.52 -2.31
N MET A 290 5.95 -13.18 -1.03
CA MET A 290 6.26 -11.83 -0.51
C MET A 290 7.74 -11.48 -0.66
N LEU A 291 8.65 -12.42 -0.43
CA LEU A 291 10.09 -12.24 -0.62
C LEU A 291 10.45 -12.00 -2.08
N LEU A 292 9.84 -12.75 -3.01
CA LEU A 292 10.05 -12.56 -4.45
C LEU A 292 9.58 -11.16 -4.89
N VAL A 293 8.39 -10.76 -4.46
CA VAL A 293 7.83 -9.43 -4.78
C VAL A 293 8.68 -8.31 -4.14
N SER A 294 9.08 -8.45 -2.87
CA SER A 294 9.92 -7.47 -2.18
C SER A 294 11.27 -7.28 -2.85
N GLU A 295 11.90 -8.37 -3.28
CA GLU A 295 13.14 -8.30 -4.05
C GLU A 295 12.94 -7.61 -5.39
N SER A 296 11.87 -7.96 -6.11
CA SER A 296 11.56 -7.33 -7.40
C SER A 296 11.36 -5.82 -7.26
N ILE A 297 10.67 -5.37 -6.19
CA ILE A 297 10.48 -3.96 -5.89
C ILE A 297 11.81 -3.28 -5.57
N ALA A 298 12.63 -3.88 -4.68
CA ALA A 298 13.89 -3.29 -4.26
C ALA A 298 14.90 -3.19 -5.42
N ARG A 299 15.02 -4.23 -6.26
CA ARG A 299 15.87 -4.20 -7.46
C ARG A 299 15.39 -3.18 -8.48
N SER A 300 14.09 -3.15 -8.77
CA SER A 300 13.54 -2.18 -9.72
C SER A 300 13.68 -0.74 -9.22
N ALA A 301 13.57 -0.51 -7.91
CA ALA A 301 13.82 0.80 -7.31
C ALA A 301 15.32 1.19 -7.41
N LEU A 302 16.24 0.24 -7.22
CA LEU A 302 17.68 0.46 -7.30
C LEU A 302 18.15 0.85 -8.70
N GLU A 303 17.50 0.33 -9.74
CA GLU A 303 17.78 0.67 -11.15
C GLU A 303 17.25 2.05 -11.58
N ARG A 304 16.44 2.69 -10.73
CA ARG A 304 15.87 4.00 -11.03
C ARG A 304 16.69 5.10 -10.34
N GLU A 305 17.30 5.95 -11.15
CA GLU A 305 18.16 7.06 -10.66
C GLU A 305 17.40 8.41 -10.57
N GLU A 306 16.20 8.48 -11.11
CA GLU A 306 15.36 9.68 -11.06
C GLU A 306 14.37 9.64 -9.88
N SER A 307 13.95 10.82 -9.40
CA SER A 307 12.81 10.98 -8.49
C SER A 307 11.58 11.36 -9.29
N ARG A 308 10.57 10.49 -9.34
CA ARG A 308 9.33 10.72 -10.10
C ARG A 308 8.18 9.87 -9.59
N GLY A 309 7.02 10.50 -9.34
CA GLY A 309 5.81 9.83 -8.87
C GLY A 309 5.96 9.25 -7.49
N GLY A 310 5.70 7.96 -7.33
CA GLY A 310 5.88 7.23 -6.07
C GLY A 310 7.30 6.82 -5.75
N HIS A 311 8.25 7.06 -6.65
CA HIS A 311 9.68 6.80 -6.45
C HIS A 311 10.41 8.09 -6.09
N THR A 312 10.96 8.18 -4.90
CA THR A 312 11.64 9.37 -4.37
C THR A 312 12.95 8.96 -3.73
#